data_7c09396f758bb20a1a08a5a9bc855d82
#
_entry.id   7c09396f758bb20a1a08a5a9bc855d82
#
_cell.length_a   1.000
_cell.length_b   1.000
_cell.length_c   1.000
_cell.angle_alpha   90.00
_cell.angle_beta   90.00
_cell.angle_gamma   90.00
#
_symmetry.space_group_name_H-M   'P 1'
#
loop_
_entity.id
_entity.type
_entity.pdbx_description
1 polymer ?
#
loop_
_entity_poly.entity_id
_entity_poly.type
_entity_poly.pdbx_seq_one_letter_code
_entity_poly.pdbx_strand_id
1 'polypeptide(L)'
;MERLLQPATHERVKFFKALQDHKARSQTGLYLLEGARLVRDAMLSAAPIALLMVRVGNEGKYRDVIEYVQLSGGQVFVGDDRALERACSTKTPQGVCAAVLMPKDLHHVSGRYILAL
;
A
#
# COMPACT_ATOMS: atom_id res chain seq x y z
N MET A 1 -6.65 18.12 -12.92
CA MET A 1 -6.72 17.00 -13.84
C MET A 1 -6.76 15.68 -13.08
N GLU A 2 -7.70 14.86 -13.46
CA GLU A 2 -7.82 13.56 -12.82
C GLU A 2 -6.77 12.60 -13.31
N ARG A 3 -6.20 11.87 -12.37
CA ARG A 3 -5.29 10.79 -12.73
C ARG A 3 -6.06 9.50 -12.87
N LEU A 4 -5.74 8.77 -13.91
CA LEU A 4 -6.42 7.52 -14.16
C LEU A 4 -5.94 6.45 -13.21
N LEU A 5 -6.88 5.62 -12.77
CA LEU A 5 -6.54 4.43 -12.00
C LEU A 5 -6.05 3.35 -12.96
N GLN A 6 -5.04 2.63 -12.57
CA GLN A 6 -4.42 1.63 -13.41
C GLN A 6 -4.90 0.23 -13.04
N PRO A 7 -5.05 -0.67 -14.02
CA PRO A 7 -5.39 -2.04 -13.66
C PRO A 7 -4.22 -2.72 -12.95
N ALA A 8 -4.55 -3.58 -11.99
CA ALA A 8 -3.55 -4.32 -11.27
C ALA A 8 -3.08 -5.48 -12.14
N THR A 9 -1.98 -5.27 -12.86
CA THR A 9 -1.42 -6.31 -13.72
C THR A 9 -0.83 -7.43 -12.90
N HIS A 10 -0.56 -8.54 -13.57
CA HIS A 10 0.06 -9.69 -12.92
C HIS A 10 1.39 -9.31 -12.25
N GLU A 11 2.17 -8.48 -12.90
CA GLU A 11 3.45 -8.04 -12.34
C GLU A 11 3.26 -7.20 -11.09
N ARG A 12 2.26 -6.35 -11.07
CA ARG A 12 2.00 -5.53 -9.88
C ARG A 12 1.52 -6.37 -8.73
N VAL A 13 0.67 -7.36 -9.01
CA VAL A 13 0.22 -8.29 -7.98
C VAL A 13 1.40 -9.06 -7.41
N LYS A 14 2.30 -9.51 -8.25
CA LYS A 14 3.50 -10.22 -7.79
C LYS A 14 4.38 -9.31 -6.94
N PHE A 15 4.48 -8.05 -7.30
CA PHE A 15 5.28 -7.12 -6.53
C PHE A 15 4.72 -6.96 -5.11
N PHE A 16 3.40 -6.75 -5.00
CA PHE A 16 2.77 -6.65 -3.69
C PHE A 16 2.96 -7.93 -2.89
N LYS A 17 2.80 -9.08 -3.55
CA LYS A 17 2.97 -10.36 -2.87
C LYS A 17 4.38 -10.52 -2.35
N ALA A 18 5.37 -10.08 -3.11
CA ALA A 18 6.75 -10.21 -2.70
C ALA A 18 7.04 -9.41 -1.42
N LEU A 19 6.31 -8.34 -1.19
CA LEU A 19 6.52 -7.52 0.01
C LEU A 19 6.07 -8.21 1.29
N GLN A 20 5.42 -9.36 1.18
CA GLN A 20 5.15 -10.18 2.35
C GLN A 20 6.42 -10.82 2.87
N ASP A 21 7.46 -10.82 2.06
CA ASP A 21 8.73 -11.44 2.38
C ASP A 21 9.71 -10.38 2.88
N HIS A 22 10.40 -10.68 3.96
CA HIS A 22 11.36 -9.76 4.56
C HIS A 22 12.46 -9.35 3.58
N LYS A 23 12.89 -10.27 2.74
CA LYS A 23 13.96 -9.98 1.80
C LYS A 23 13.57 -8.88 0.81
N ALA A 24 12.37 -8.97 0.26
CA ALA A 24 11.90 -7.95 -0.67
C ALA A 24 11.73 -6.61 0.02
N ARG A 25 11.27 -6.62 1.28
CA ARG A 25 11.13 -5.37 2.03
C ARG A 25 12.48 -4.70 2.23
N SER A 26 13.50 -5.49 2.54
CA SER A 26 14.84 -4.95 2.71
C SER A 26 15.40 -4.37 1.43
N GLN A 27 15.13 -5.04 0.31
CA GLN A 27 15.67 -4.61 -0.97
C GLN A 27 14.98 -3.37 -1.53
N THR A 28 13.68 -3.27 -1.32
CA THR A 28 12.91 -2.16 -1.90
C THR A 28 12.72 -0.99 -0.95
N GLY A 29 12.86 -1.23 0.34
CA GLY A 29 12.53 -0.21 1.33
C GLY A 29 11.04 -0.03 1.52
N LEU A 30 10.24 -0.90 0.91
CA LEU A 30 8.79 -0.83 1.00
C LEU A 30 8.28 -1.95 1.90
N TYR A 31 7.22 -1.68 2.61
CA TYR A 31 6.54 -2.70 3.39
C TYR A 31 5.05 -2.67 3.08
N LEU A 32 4.40 -3.81 3.27
CA LEU A 32 3.01 -3.98 2.88
C LEU A 32 2.08 -3.72 4.07
N LEU A 33 1.10 -2.85 3.84
CA LEU A 33 0.02 -2.63 4.79
C LEU A 33 -1.25 -3.21 4.21
N GLU A 34 -1.95 -4.03 4.98
CA GLU A 34 -3.16 -4.68 4.54
C GLU A 34 -4.34 -4.20 5.35
N GLY A 35 -5.40 -3.82 4.66
CA GLY A 35 -6.63 -3.44 5.30
C GLY A 35 -6.79 -1.94 5.46
N ALA A 36 -8.06 -1.53 5.58
CA ALA A 36 -8.42 -0.13 5.59
C ALA A 36 -7.81 0.65 6.75
N ARG A 37 -7.78 0.02 7.93
CA ARG A 37 -7.30 0.72 9.11
C ARG A 37 -5.83 1.09 8.99
N LEU A 38 -4.99 0.12 8.63
CA LEU A 38 -3.56 0.38 8.53
C LEU A 38 -3.25 1.36 7.41
N VAL A 39 -3.96 1.24 6.29
CA VAL A 39 -3.73 2.13 5.16
C VAL A 39 -4.14 3.56 5.52
N ARG A 40 -5.28 3.73 6.21
CA ARG A 40 -5.69 5.06 6.61
C ARG A 40 -4.82 5.65 7.70
N ASP A 41 -4.33 4.80 8.61
CA ASP A 41 -3.37 5.28 9.61
C ASP A 41 -2.11 5.82 8.94
N ALA A 42 -1.64 5.14 7.91
CA ALA A 42 -0.48 5.63 7.16
C ALA A 42 -0.78 6.97 6.51
N MET A 43 -1.96 7.10 5.91
CA MET A 43 -2.36 8.35 5.29
C MET A 43 -2.41 9.49 6.32
N LEU A 44 -3.00 9.24 7.47
CA LEU A 44 -3.14 10.26 8.50
C LEU A 44 -1.81 10.63 9.12
N SER A 45 -0.83 9.73 9.07
CA SER A 45 0.52 10.00 9.53
C SER A 45 1.39 10.64 8.45
N ALA A 46 0.80 10.91 7.29
CA ALA A 46 1.52 11.45 6.14
C ALA A 46 2.66 10.55 5.69
N ALA A 47 2.49 9.24 5.84
CA ALA A 47 3.50 8.29 5.37
C ALA A 47 3.52 8.24 3.84
N PRO A 48 4.70 8.01 3.25
CA PRO A 48 4.80 7.99 1.78
C PRO A 48 4.29 6.66 1.24
N ILE A 49 3.07 6.66 0.77
CA ILE A 49 2.46 5.49 0.13
C ILE A 49 2.84 5.50 -1.33
N ALA A 50 3.72 4.57 -1.72
CA ALA A 50 4.21 4.51 -3.09
C ALA A 50 3.21 3.87 -4.02
N LEU A 51 2.56 2.81 -3.56
CA LEU A 51 1.60 2.05 -4.37
C LEU A 51 0.38 1.73 -3.52
N LEU A 52 -0.78 1.81 -4.14
CA LEU A 52 -2.04 1.46 -3.48
C LEU A 52 -2.81 0.52 -4.40
N MET A 53 -3.37 -0.54 -3.86
CA MET A 53 -4.23 -1.43 -4.62
C MET A 53 -5.60 -1.47 -3.97
N VAL A 54 -6.62 -1.22 -4.77
CA VAL A 54 -8.00 -1.18 -4.31
C VAL A 54 -8.82 -2.16 -5.13
N ARG A 55 -9.73 -2.87 -4.48
CA ARG A 55 -10.60 -3.80 -5.19
C ARG A 55 -11.56 -3.02 -6.09
N VAL A 56 -11.78 -3.55 -7.29
CA VAL A 56 -12.72 -2.93 -8.22
C VAL A 56 -14.10 -2.86 -7.55
N GLY A 57 -14.72 -1.71 -7.62
CA GLY A 57 -15.97 -1.47 -6.92
C GLY A 57 -15.82 -0.72 -5.61
N ASN A 58 -14.61 -0.70 -5.05
CA ASN A 58 -14.36 -0.01 -3.78
C ASN A 58 -13.71 1.34 -3.95
N GLU A 59 -13.63 1.84 -5.18
CA GLU A 59 -12.97 3.11 -5.44
C GLU A 59 -13.60 4.26 -4.66
N GLY A 60 -14.94 4.26 -4.58
CA GLY A 60 -15.62 5.30 -3.83
C GLY A 60 -15.39 5.20 -2.34
N LYS A 61 -15.31 3.97 -1.84
CA LYS A 61 -15.09 3.74 -0.41
C LYS A 61 -13.73 4.25 0.05
N TYR A 62 -12.72 4.13 -0.80
CA TYR A 62 -11.35 4.53 -0.47
C TYR A 62 -10.91 5.78 -1.22
N ARG A 63 -11.86 6.62 -1.56
CA ARG A 63 -11.55 7.83 -2.32
C ARG A 63 -10.56 8.73 -1.62
N ASP A 64 -10.68 8.86 -0.31
CA ASP A 64 -9.77 9.68 0.48
C ASP A 64 -8.32 9.20 0.33
N VAL A 65 -8.12 7.89 0.43
CA VAL A 65 -6.78 7.33 0.30
C VAL A 65 -6.27 7.46 -1.12
N ILE A 66 -7.14 7.20 -2.10
CA ILE A 66 -6.76 7.31 -3.51
C ILE A 66 -6.27 8.71 -3.82
N GLU A 67 -7.01 9.72 -3.38
CA GLU A 67 -6.61 11.10 -3.64
C GLU A 67 -5.31 11.44 -2.94
N TYR A 68 -5.15 10.99 -1.72
CA TYR A 68 -3.90 11.21 -0.99
C TYR A 68 -2.71 10.64 -1.75
N VAL A 69 -2.83 9.39 -2.21
CA VAL A 69 -1.73 8.72 -2.90
C VAL A 69 -1.40 9.43 -4.21
N GLN A 70 -2.43 9.79 -4.98
CA GLN A 70 -2.23 10.44 -6.26
C GLN A 70 -1.60 11.82 -6.11
N LEU A 71 -2.04 12.57 -5.12
CA LEU A 71 -1.46 13.89 -4.87
C LEU A 71 -0.03 13.82 -4.39
N SER A 72 0.33 12.73 -3.72
CA SER A 72 1.68 12.53 -3.21
C SER A 72 2.63 11.95 -4.26
N GLY A 73 2.12 11.64 -5.44
CA GLY A 73 2.96 11.09 -6.51
C GLY A 73 3.01 9.58 -6.57
N GLY A 74 2.21 8.91 -5.75
CA GLY A 74 2.12 7.45 -5.80
C GLY A 74 1.21 6.97 -6.91
N GLN A 75 1.12 5.66 -7.05
CA GLN A 75 0.31 5.04 -8.09
C GLN A 75 -0.81 4.23 -7.45
N VAL A 76 -1.96 4.23 -8.10
CA VAL A 76 -3.13 3.51 -7.61
C VAL A 76 -3.55 2.46 -8.64
N PHE A 77 -3.73 1.24 -8.17
CA PHE A 77 -4.13 0.13 -9.01
C PHE A 77 -5.47 -0.42 -8.56
N VAL A 78 -6.25 -0.87 -9.51
CA VAL A 78 -7.55 -1.47 -9.23
C VAL A 78 -7.50 -2.93 -9.66
N GLY A 79 -7.79 -3.83 -8.73
CA GLY A 79 -7.73 -5.26 -8.98
C GLY A 79 -9.00 -5.95 -8.55
N ASP A 80 -9.19 -7.17 -9.07
CA ASP A 80 -10.33 -7.98 -8.68
C ASP A 80 -10.02 -8.70 -7.36
N ASP A 81 -10.96 -9.54 -6.91
CA ASP A 81 -10.79 -10.28 -5.65
C ASP A 81 -9.54 -11.14 -5.68
N ARG A 82 -9.25 -11.76 -6.82
CA ARG A 82 -8.06 -12.60 -6.94
C ARG A 82 -6.78 -11.80 -6.77
N ALA A 83 -6.75 -10.61 -7.38
CA ALA A 83 -5.57 -9.76 -7.26
C ALA A 83 -5.30 -9.40 -5.81
N LEU A 84 -6.34 -9.02 -5.09
CA LEU A 84 -6.19 -8.66 -3.69
C LEU A 84 -5.80 -9.86 -2.84
N GLU A 85 -6.38 -11.02 -3.11
CA GLU A 85 -6.05 -12.23 -2.37
C GLU A 85 -4.60 -12.65 -2.57
N ARG A 86 -4.08 -12.47 -3.77
CA ARG A 86 -2.69 -12.81 -4.04
C ARG A 86 -1.73 -11.78 -3.47
N ALA A 87 -2.12 -10.52 -3.51
CA ALA A 87 -1.26 -9.44 -3.02
C ALA A 87 -1.17 -9.44 -1.49
N CYS A 88 -2.24 -9.83 -0.82
CA CYS A 88 -2.34 -9.78 0.63
C CYS A 88 -2.08 -11.12 1.27
N SER A 89 -1.59 -11.10 2.51
CA SER A 89 -1.37 -12.33 3.26
C SER A 89 -2.62 -12.81 3.97
N THR A 90 -3.59 -11.93 4.20
CA THR A 90 -4.82 -12.31 4.88
C THR A 90 -5.74 -13.06 3.93
N LYS A 91 -6.50 -13.98 4.48
CA LYS A 91 -7.42 -14.77 3.68
C LYS A 91 -8.64 -13.98 3.21
N THR A 92 -9.00 -12.95 3.97
CA THR A 92 -10.15 -12.13 3.64
C THR A 92 -9.74 -10.67 3.58
N PRO A 93 -9.07 -10.27 2.50
CA PRO A 93 -8.64 -8.87 2.40
C PRO A 93 -9.84 -7.95 2.34
N GLN A 94 -9.70 -6.78 2.95
CA GLN A 94 -10.77 -5.80 2.99
C GLN A 94 -10.86 -4.98 1.72
N GLY A 95 -10.16 -5.40 0.69
CA GLY A 95 -10.22 -4.74 -0.60
C GLY A 95 -9.29 -3.57 -0.74
N VAL A 96 -8.28 -3.47 0.13
CA VAL A 96 -7.28 -2.41 0.01
C VAL A 96 -5.97 -2.86 0.64
N CYS A 97 -4.87 -2.55 -0.03
CA CYS A 97 -3.53 -2.73 0.55
C CYS A 97 -2.61 -1.68 -0.05
N ALA A 98 -1.50 -1.43 0.62
CA ALA A 98 -0.59 -0.37 0.21
C ALA A 98 0.85 -0.79 0.43
N ALA A 99 1.72 -0.31 -0.46
CA ALA A 99 3.15 -0.43 -0.29
C ALA A 99 3.67 0.92 0.17
N VAL A 100 4.22 0.97 1.36
CA VAL A 100 4.63 2.20 2.02
C VAL A 100 6.14 2.21 2.15
N LEU A 101 6.73 3.35 1.83
CA LEU A 101 8.17 3.50 1.92
C LEU A 101 8.59 3.66 3.37
N MET A 102 9.55 2.83 3.80
CA MET A 102 10.07 2.94 5.16
C MET A 102 11.19 3.96 5.16
N PRO A 103 11.07 5.05 5.92
CA PRO A 103 12.12 6.06 5.95
C PRO A 103 13.39 5.49 6.55
N LYS A 104 14.51 5.69 5.85
CA LYS A 104 15.79 5.21 6.33
C LYS A 104 16.18 5.85 7.66
N ASP A 105 15.84 7.11 7.81
CA ASP A 105 16.18 7.82 9.04
C ASP A 105 15.50 7.21 10.25
N LEU A 106 14.23 6.87 10.11
CA LEU A 106 13.51 6.23 11.20
C LEU A 106 14.09 4.87 11.54
N HIS A 107 14.43 4.13 10.50
CA HIS A 107 15.01 2.83 10.68
C HIS A 107 16.35 2.93 11.40
N HIS A 108 17.11 3.94 11.06
CA HIS A 108 18.44 4.15 11.60
C HIS A 108 18.43 4.67 13.02
N VAL A 109 17.49 5.52 13.32
CA VAL A 109 17.39 6.16 14.63
C VAL A 109 16.95 5.20 15.72
N SER A 110 16.52 4.04 15.34
CA SER A 110 16.21 2.98 16.26
C SER A 110 14.72 2.80 16.45
N GLY A 111 14.41 1.68 17.05
CA GLY A 111 13.03 1.29 17.21
C GLY A 111 12.19 2.21 18.08
N ARG A 112 12.81 2.89 19.03
CA ARG A 112 12.01 3.72 19.94
C ARG A 112 11.31 4.84 19.18
N TYR A 113 11.96 5.38 18.19
CA TYR A 113 11.38 6.46 17.42
C TYR A 113 10.24 5.96 16.53
N ILE A 114 10.44 4.80 15.97
CA ILE A 114 9.41 4.17 15.18
C ILE A 114 8.21 3.83 16.04
N LEU A 115 8.47 3.43 17.25
CA LEU A 115 7.40 3.05 18.15
C LEU A 115 6.51 4.20 18.54
N ALA A 116 6.97 5.40 18.33
CA ALA A 116 6.15 6.56 18.60
C ALA A 116 4.99 6.70 17.63
N LEU A 117 5.04 5.98 16.56
CA LEU A 117 3.99 6.04 15.54
C LEU A 117 2.71 5.32 15.95
#